data_1cca65c8525ecff99633c48764005f24
#
_entry.id   1cca65c8525ecff99633c48764005f24
#
_cell.length_a   1.000
_cell.length_b   1.000
_cell.length_c   1.000
_cell.angle_alpha   90.00
_cell.angle_beta   90.00
_cell.angle_gamma   90.00
#
_symmetry.space_group_name_H-M   'P 1'
#
loop_
_entity.id
_entity.type
_entity.pdbx_description
1 polymer ?
#
loop_
_entity_poly.entity_id
_entity_poly.type
_entity_poly.pdbx_seq_one_letter_code
_entity_poly.pdbx_strand_id
1 'polypeptide(L)'
;KLIYPDGRQVKYEYDALDRLIKVTDREGKETGYTYDVAGNMTEVLRANQTSAKLTYDAAHQVTEIQNRDAKGKTISTYRYTYDLSGYILTESIKTKEETKVSNYGYDAAGQLSEIVMKDSEDKVIQRVTYAYDGAGNKIEVRQSTENALEQATETITKNTYNAANRLVSSEQDGKETTYIYDANGNRVRELDADEKTHTYTYDTENRLIAVRDDKGLLMAALYDGDSNRMFTANRTEDTKEYQLFKEKKKSPKTSDQGREGSMFWYGFGQNFLQGFQVAKESIGQTWRELWEDLVSAYHRKIAKDRADEEGIVVNPDGITNMPGDGKVTYPSETSQALIPYKVVTDTYDYFESRNYVNDINQQYTQVLTAYDENGKVRETYTYGNERLDYSDGTDTYYYGYTGTGSVDH
;
A
#
# COMPACT_ATOMS: atom_id res chain seq x y z
N LYS A 1 -6.30 3.89 26.79
CA LYS A 1 -7.24 4.38 25.74
C LYS A 1 -6.50 5.22 24.72
N LEU A 2 -6.92 5.17 23.48
CA LEU A 2 -6.45 5.98 22.37
C LEU A 2 -7.58 6.94 21.95
N ILE A 3 -7.27 8.22 21.76
CA ILE A 3 -8.24 9.23 21.35
C ILE A 3 -7.90 9.66 19.92
N TYR A 4 -8.85 9.52 19.01
CA TYR A 4 -8.71 9.91 17.61
C TYR A 4 -8.94 11.42 17.44
N PRO A 5 -8.50 12.01 16.29
CA PRO A 5 -8.67 13.45 16.05
C PRO A 5 -10.12 13.94 16.09
N ASP A 6 -11.10 13.07 15.80
CA ASP A 6 -12.52 13.35 15.86
C ASP A 6 -13.12 13.24 17.29
N GLY A 7 -12.27 12.98 18.29
CA GLY A 7 -12.63 12.83 19.70
C GLY A 7 -13.17 11.46 20.10
N ARG A 8 -13.44 10.55 19.15
CA ARG A 8 -13.83 9.18 19.46
C ARG A 8 -12.66 8.42 20.08
N GLN A 9 -12.95 7.36 20.81
CA GLN A 9 -11.96 6.67 21.63
C GLN A 9 -11.97 5.18 21.35
N VAL A 10 -10.79 4.58 21.33
CA VAL A 10 -10.59 3.14 21.49
C VAL A 10 -10.13 2.86 22.92
N LYS A 11 -10.74 1.87 23.59
CA LYS A 11 -10.41 1.47 24.95
C LYS A 11 -9.79 0.08 24.93
N TYR A 12 -8.83 -0.13 25.82
CA TYR A 12 -8.11 -1.39 25.99
C TYR A 12 -8.26 -1.85 27.44
N GLU A 13 -8.59 -3.11 27.64
CA GLU A 13 -8.66 -3.75 28.94
C GLU A 13 -7.65 -4.90 29.00
N TYR A 14 -6.99 -5.02 30.15
CA TYR A 14 -5.91 -5.98 30.38
C TYR A 14 -6.24 -6.84 31.59
N ASP A 15 -5.74 -8.08 31.60
CA ASP A 15 -5.80 -8.94 32.76
C ASP A 15 -4.68 -8.61 33.77
N ALA A 16 -4.64 -9.40 34.89
CA ALA A 16 -3.64 -9.21 35.93
C ALA A 16 -2.19 -9.50 35.52
N LEU A 17 -1.97 -10.07 34.32
CA LEU A 17 -0.67 -10.34 33.71
C LEU A 17 -0.35 -9.37 32.58
N ASP A 18 -1.05 -8.24 32.51
CA ASP A 18 -0.93 -7.20 31.49
C ASP A 18 -1.18 -7.71 30.04
N ARG A 19 -1.94 -8.81 29.88
CA ARG A 19 -2.33 -9.29 28.57
C ARG A 19 -3.63 -8.62 28.13
N LEU A 20 -3.69 -8.16 26.88
CA LEU A 20 -4.87 -7.51 26.30
C LEU A 20 -6.02 -8.50 26.21
N ILE A 21 -7.11 -8.27 26.98
CA ILE A 21 -8.30 -9.15 26.97
C ILE A 21 -9.48 -8.56 26.21
N LYS A 22 -9.50 -7.23 25.99
CA LYS A 22 -10.60 -6.60 25.26
C LYS A 22 -10.18 -5.28 24.64
N VAL A 23 -10.65 -5.05 23.40
CA VAL A 23 -10.63 -3.76 22.72
C VAL A 23 -12.07 -3.33 22.48
N THR A 24 -12.42 -2.11 22.88
CA THR A 24 -13.69 -1.46 22.51
C THR A 24 -13.36 -0.40 21.45
N ASP A 25 -13.89 -0.55 20.25
CA ASP A 25 -13.64 0.36 19.13
C ASP A 25 -14.35 1.70 19.29
N ARG A 26 -14.23 2.57 18.30
CA ARG A 26 -14.78 3.92 18.30
C ARG A 26 -16.31 3.96 18.21
N GLU A 27 -16.94 2.89 17.78
CA GLU A 27 -18.39 2.67 17.70
C GLU A 27 -18.93 1.95 18.94
N GLY A 28 -18.07 1.59 19.90
CA GLY A 28 -18.44 0.87 21.13
C GLY A 28 -18.57 -0.64 20.94
N LYS A 29 -18.12 -1.19 19.79
CA LYS A 29 -18.12 -2.62 19.53
C LYS A 29 -16.89 -3.26 20.18
N GLU A 30 -17.02 -4.50 20.64
CA GLU A 30 -15.99 -5.16 21.43
C GLU A 30 -15.35 -6.33 20.69
N THR A 31 -14.02 -6.41 20.74
CA THR A 31 -13.23 -7.58 20.37
C THR A 31 -12.57 -8.12 21.62
N GLY A 32 -12.75 -9.42 21.90
CA GLY A 32 -12.23 -10.11 23.08
C GLY A 32 -11.12 -11.09 22.74
N TYR A 33 -10.22 -11.32 23.70
CA TYR A 33 -9.10 -12.25 23.60
C TYR A 33 -9.08 -13.20 24.78
N THR A 34 -8.75 -14.45 24.55
CA THR A 34 -8.51 -15.44 25.61
C THR A 34 -7.13 -16.05 25.48
N TYR A 35 -6.60 -16.50 26.60
CA TYR A 35 -5.25 -17.06 26.70
C TYR A 35 -5.25 -18.35 27.50
N ASP A 36 -4.30 -19.23 27.19
CA ASP A 36 -4.02 -20.38 28.04
C ASP A 36 -3.15 -20.01 29.24
N VAL A 37 -2.86 -20.99 30.07
CA VAL A 37 -2.02 -20.80 31.28
C VAL A 37 -0.56 -20.48 30.94
N ALA A 38 -0.10 -20.82 29.75
CA ALA A 38 1.25 -20.53 29.26
C ALA A 38 1.37 -19.13 28.63
N GLY A 39 0.22 -18.43 28.46
CA GLY A 39 0.17 -17.09 27.88
C GLY A 39 -0.07 -17.05 26.36
N ASN A 40 -0.27 -18.19 25.73
CA ASN A 40 -0.60 -18.22 24.31
C ASN A 40 -2.06 -17.76 24.09
N MET A 41 -2.30 -16.92 23.09
CA MET A 41 -3.64 -16.47 22.71
C MET A 41 -4.41 -17.62 22.06
N THR A 42 -5.49 -18.07 22.69
CA THR A 42 -6.27 -19.23 22.24
C THR A 42 -7.52 -18.88 21.43
N GLU A 43 -8.04 -17.66 21.61
CA GLU A 43 -9.18 -17.20 20.83
C GLU A 43 -9.19 -15.68 20.70
N VAL A 44 -9.61 -15.22 19.52
CA VAL A 44 -10.03 -13.84 19.24
C VAL A 44 -11.50 -13.90 18.83
N LEU A 45 -12.38 -13.22 19.57
CA LEU A 45 -13.78 -13.02 19.21
C LEU A 45 -13.96 -11.56 18.76
N ARG A 46 -14.21 -11.36 17.47
CA ARG A 46 -14.34 -10.04 16.88
C ARG A 46 -15.72 -9.43 17.07
N ALA A 47 -15.81 -8.13 16.96
CA ALA A 47 -17.05 -7.39 17.16
C ALA A 47 -18.20 -7.81 16.23
N ASN A 48 -17.89 -8.29 15.02
CA ASN A 48 -18.86 -8.87 14.08
C ASN A 48 -19.24 -10.33 14.40
N GLN A 49 -18.83 -10.85 15.56
CA GLN A 49 -19.05 -12.22 16.02
C GLN A 49 -18.27 -13.30 15.24
N THR A 50 -17.38 -12.93 14.31
CA THR A 50 -16.44 -13.91 13.78
C THR A 50 -15.36 -14.22 14.81
N SER A 51 -14.78 -15.43 14.77
CA SER A 51 -13.72 -15.81 15.72
C SER A 51 -12.60 -16.56 15.05
N ALA A 52 -11.41 -16.48 15.66
CA ALA A 52 -10.28 -17.34 15.36
C ALA A 52 -9.90 -18.12 16.62
N LYS A 53 -9.83 -19.45 16.53
CA LYS A 53 -9.31 -20.34 17.60
C LYS A 53 -7.95 -20.86 17.21
N LEU A 54 -7.01 -20.78 18.16
CA LEU A 54 -5.63 -21.19 17.96
C LEU A 54 -5.27 -22.33 18.92
N THR A 55 -4.48 -23.26 18.44
CA THR A 55 -3.86 -24.32 19.26
C THR A 55 -2.36 -24.32 19.06
N TYR A 56 -1.64 -24.79 20.07
CA TYR A 56 -0.19 -24.72 20.13
C TYR A 56 0.42 -26.07 20.52
N ASP A 57 1.65 -26.28 20.14
CA ASP A 57 2.47 -27.38 20.65
C ASP A 57 3.18 -26.99 21.97
N ALA A 58 4.01 -27.90 22.48
CA ALA A 58 4.77 -27.69 23.69
C ALA A 58 5.89 -26.63 23.57
N ALA A 59 6.27 -26.26 22.34
CA ALA A 59 7.23 -25.21 22.02
C ALA A 59 6.55 -23.85 21.77
N HIS A 60 5.26 -23.72 22.07
CA HIS A 60 4.44 -22.53 21.82
C HIS A 60 4.28 -22.16 20.34
N GLN A 61 4.46 -23.11 19.43
CA GLN A 61 4.25 -22.93 18.00
C GLN A 61 2.79 -23.20 17.65
N VAL A 62 2.20 -22.37 16.80
CA VAL A 62 0.79 -22.53 16.36
C VAL A 62 0.64 -23.79 15.52
N THR A 63 -0.14 -24.76 15.97
CA THR A 63 -0.40 -26.00 15.22
C THR A 63 -1.71 -25.96 14.44
N GLU A 64 -2.69 -25.18 14.90
CA GLU A 64 -3.94 -24.99 14.15
C GLU A 64 -4.50 -23.58 14.38
N ILE A 65 -5.06 -22.99 13.32
CA ILE A 65 -5.95 -21.83 13.39
C ILE A 65 -7.27 -22.22 12.74
N GLN A 66 -8.37 -21.96 13.42
CA GLN A 66 -9.71 -22.21 12.91
C GLN A 66 -10.52 -20.91 12.92
N ASN A 67 -10.73 -20.33 11.72
CA ASN A 67 -11.58 -19.17 11.54
C ASN A 67 -13.06 -19.59 11.43
N ARG A 68 -13.95 -18.86 12.09
CA ARG A 68 -15.38 -19.17 12.14
C ARG A 68 -16.21 -17.92 11.85
N ASP A 69 -17.34 -18.13 11.20
CA ASP A 69 -18.35 -17.07 11.00
C ASP A 69 -19.11 -16.77 12.29
N ALA A 70 -19.98 -15.75 12.25
CA ALA A 70 -20.81 -15.32 13.38
C ALA A 70 -21.80 -16.40 13.88
N LYS A 71 -22.03 -17.47 13.13
CA LYS A 71 -22.86 -18.61 13.53
C LYS A 71 -22.03 -19.77 14.10
N GLY A 72 -20.70 -19.58 14.22
CA GLY A 72 -19.77 -20.59 14.70
C GLY A 72 -19.38 -21.64 13.65
N LYS A 73 -19.79 -21.47 12.38
CA LYS A 73 -19.40 -22.36 11.29
C LYS A 73 -17.97 -22.04 10.86
N THR A 74 -17.15 -23.07 10.67
CA THR A 74 -15.79 -22.92 10.17
C THR A 74 -15.77 -22.38 8.74
N ILE A 75 -15.01 -21.29 8.53
CA ILE A 75 -14.73 -20.64 7.25
C ILE A 75 -13.45 -21.23 6.66
N SER A 76 -12.36 -21.23 7.46
CA SER A 76 -11.07 -21.78 7.08
C SER A 76 -10.39 -22.47 8.27
N THR A 77 -9.50 -23.41 7.96
CA THR A 77 -8.62 -24.08 8.92
C THR A 77 -7.22 -24.14 8.37
N TYR A 78 -6.25 -23.67 9.15
CA TYR A 78 -4.82 -23.76 8.88
C TYR A 78 -4.20 -24.75 9.86
N ARG A 79 -3.33 -25.64 9.39
CA ARG A 79 -2.56 -26.58 10.23
C ARG A 79 -1.12 -26.54 9.84
N TYR A 80 -0.26 -26.53 10.84
CA TYR A 80 1.18 -26.44 10.69
C TYR A 80 1.87 -27.60 11.39
N THR A 81 2.95 -28.09 10.80
CA THR A 81 3.91 -28.97 11.46
C THR A 81 5.29 -28.34 11.34
N TYR A 82 6.14 -28.62 12.32
CA TYR A 82 7.46 -28.00 12.46
C TYR A 82 8.53 -29.07 12.60
N ASP A 83 9.75 -28.72 12.24
CA ASP A 83 10.92 -29.47 12.65
C ASP A 83 11.38 -29.09 14.07
N LEU A 84 12.43 -29.73 14.55
CA LEU A 84 12.99 -29.47 15.90
C LEU A 84 13.64 -28.08 16.02
N SER A 85 13.93 -27.42 14.92
CA SER A 85 14.49 -26.04 14.86
C SER A 85 13.40 -24.96 14.75
N GLY A 86 12.13 -25.38 14.58
CA GLY A 86 10.99 -24.47 14.45
C GLY A 86 10.66 -24.06 13.02
N TYR A 87 11.33 -24.67 12.02
CA TYR A 87 10.94 -24.43 10.62
C TYR A 87 9.65 -25.15 10.28
N ILE A 88 8.76 -24.50 9.53
CA ILE A 88 7.50 -25.10 9.06
C ILE A 88 7.83 -26.21 8.06
N LEU A 89 7.43 -27.43 8.35
CA LEU A 89 7.53 -28.58 7.42
C LEU A 89 6.31 -28.68 6.51
N THR A 90 5.13 -28.49 7.09
CA THR A 90 3.88 -28.52 6.31
C THR A 90 2.93 -27.42 6.73
N GLU A 91 2.21 -26.90 5.76
CA GLU A 91 1.05 -26.05 5.96
C GLU A 91 -0.15 -26.67 5.22
N SER A 92 -1.26 -26.86 5.91
CA SER A 92 -2.51 -27.29 5.29
C SER A 92 -3.55 -26.18 5.41
N ILE A 93 -4.07 -25.75 4.29
CA ILE A 93 -5.14 -24.74 4.19
C ILE A 93 -6.40 -25.44 3.73
N LYS A 94 -7.46 -25.39 4.55
CA LYS A 94 -8.77 -25.92 4.22
C LYS A 94 -9.81 -24.83 4.30
N THR A 95 -10.47 -24.57 3.18
CA THR A 95 -11.62 -23.69 3.07
C THR A 95 -12.88 -24.48 2.72
N LYS A 96 -13.99 -23.81 2.47
CA LYS A 96 -15.20 -24.46 1.94
C LYS A 96 -14.98 -25.00 0.51
N GLU A 97 -14.13 -24.35 -0.25
CA GLU A 97 -13.97 -24.55 -1.70
C GLU A 97 -12.84 -25.54 -2.01
N GLU A 98 -11.78 -25.53 -1.22
CA GLU A 98 -10.59 -26.33 -1.50
C GLU A 98 -9.83 -26.73 -0.24
N THR A 99 -8.97 -27.72 -0.42
CA THR A 99 -7.90 -28.06 0.53
C THR A 99 -6.58 -28.07 -0.23
N LYS A 100 -5.58 -27.36 0.31
CA LYS A 100 -4.20 -27.35 -0.21
C LYS A 100 -3.25 -27.75 0.90
N VAL A 101 -2.18 -28.45 0.55
CA VAL A 101 -1.09 -28.80 1.45
C VAL A 101 0.22 -28.39 0.81
N SER A 102 0.95 -27.50 1.48
CA SER A 102 2.31 -27.11 1.10
C SER A 102 3.32 -27.84 1.97
N ASN A 103 4.30 -28.46 1.34
CA ASN A 103 5.45 -29.08 2.00
C ASN A 103 6.67 -28.19 1.74
N TYR A 104 7.43 -27.90 2.78
CA TYR A 104 8.58 -27.01 2.76
C TYR A 104 9.86 -27.80 2.97
N GLY A 105 10.84 -27.60 2.08
CA GLY A 105 12.17 -28.19 2.19
C GLY A 105 13.20 -27.08 2.44
N TYR A 106 14.23 -27.40 3.24
CA TYR A 106 15.29 -26.45 3.59
C TYR A 106 16.64 -27.06 3.24
N ASP A 107 17.61 -26.21 2.90
CA ASP A 107 18.98 -26.64 2.70
C ASP A 107 19.75 -26.78 4.04
N ALA A 108 21.01 -27.17 3.96
CA ALA A 108 21.85 -27.34 5.15
C ALA A 108 22.15 -26.03 5.91
N ALA A 109 21.93 -24.88 5.28
CA ALA A 109 22.04 -23.57 5.91
C ALA A 109 20.71 -23.08 6.52
N GLY A 110 19.63 -23.88 6.44
CA GLY A 110 18.29 -23.51 6.89
C GLY A 110 17.54 -22.58 5.93
N GLN A 111 18.02 -22.42 4.70
CA GLN A 111 17.37 -21.61 3.69
C GLN A 111 16.28 -22.43 2.98
N LEU A 112 15.12 -21.84 2.73
CA LEU A 112 14.00 -22.49 2.02
C LEU A 112 14.44 -22.90 0.60
N SER A 113 14.55 -24.19 0.34
CA SER A 113 15.04 -24.71 -0.94
C SER A 113 13.90 -25.19 -1.85
N GLU A 114 12.76 -25.60 -1.28
CA GLU A 114 11.65 -26.14 -2.04
C GLU A 114 10.29 -25.88 -1.36
N ILE A 115 9.27 -25.64 -2.16
CA ILE A 115 7.85 -25.70 -1.77
C ILE A 115 7.15 -26.63 -2.74
N VAL A 116 6.44 -27.65 -2.22
CA VAL A 116 5.60 -28.54 -3.03
C VAL A 116 4.16 -28.37 -2.55
N MET A 117 3.32 -27.78 -3.39
CA MET A 117 1.90 -27.59 -3.11
C MET A 117 1.09 -28.72 -3.77
N LYS A 118 0.19 -29.31 -3.00
CA LYS A 118 -0.69 -30.40 -3.40
C LYS A 118 -2.15 -30.05 -3.17
N ASP A 119 -3.04 -30.63 -3.95
CA ASP A 119 -4.48 -30.55 -3.76
C ASP A 119 -4.99 -31.58 -2.74
N SER A 120 -6.32 -31.66 -2.60
CA SER A 120 -7.01 -32.62 -1.70
C SER A 120 -6.82 -34.09 -2.06
N GLU A 121 -6.39 -34.41 -3.29
CA GLU A 121 -6.13 -35.75 -3.79
C GLU A 121 -4.63 -36.14 -3.72
N ASP A 122 -3.81 -35.31 -3.01
CA ASP A 122 -2.35 -35.44 -2.89
C ASP A 122 -1.60 -35.26 -4.22
N LYS A 123 -2.26 -34.72 -5.24
CA LYS A 123 -1.65 -34.36 -6.52
C LYS A 123 -0.89 -33.07 -6.41
N VAL A 124 0.34 -33.04 -6.92
CA VAL A 124 1.13 -31.80 -7.02
C VAL A 124 0.46 -30.85 -8.00
N ILE A 125 0.17 -29.64 -7.54
CA ILE A 125 -0.40 -28.55 -8.34
C ILE A 125 0.62 -27.44 -8.61
N GLN A 126 1.63 -27.32 -7.73
CA GLN A 126 2.71 -26.35 -7.90
C GLN A 126 3.97 -26.84 -7.18
N ARG A 127 5.12 -26.54 -7.78
CA ARG A 127 6.44 -26.73 -7.17
C ARG A 127 7.25 -25.45 -7.37
N VAL A 128 7.89 -24.98 -6.31
CA VAL A 128 8.83 -23.86 -6.39
C VAL A 128 10.15 -24.32 -5.79
N THR A 129 11.25 -24.13 -6.51
CA THR A 129 12.59 -24.39 -5.98
C THR A 129 13.42 -23.13 -6.01
N TYR A 130 14.33 -23.05 -5.06
CA TYR A 130 15.21 -21.90 -4.85
C TYR A 130 16.67 -22.37 -4.82
N ALA A 131 17.53 -21.63 -5.52
CA ALA A 131 18.98 -21.80 -5.40
C ALA A 131 19.59 -20.51 -4.87
N TYR A 132 20.63 -20.66 -4.07
CA TYR A 132 21.32 -19.57 -3.39
C TYR A 132 22.81 -19.59 -3.73
N ASP A 133 23.44 -18.42 -3.72
CA ASP A 133 24.91 -18.32 -3.74
C ASP A 133 25.49 -18.51 -2.31
N GLY A 134 26.83 -18.49 -2.21
CA GLY A 134 27.51 -18.64 -0.93
C GLY A 134 27.29 -17.49 0.07
N ALA A 135 26.73 -16.37 -0.35
CA ALA A 135 26.36 -15.25 0.50
C ALA A 135 24.86 -15.30 0.93
N GLY A 136 24.10 -16.30 0.43
CA GLY A 136 22.69 -16.45 0.73
C GLY A 136 21.78 -15.64 -0.20
N ASN A 137 22.28 -15.07 -1.29
CA ASN A 137 21.44 -14.40 -2.27
C ASN A 137 20.70 -15.42 -3.14
N LYS A 138 19.42 -15.21 -3.39
CA LYS A 138 18.58 -16.09 -4.20
C LYS A 138 18.89 -15.90 -5.69
N ILE A 139 19.70 -16.79 -6.26
CA ILE A 139 20.19 -16.67 -7.65
C ILE A 139 19.25 -17.31 -8.66
N GLU A 140 18.43 -18.29 -8.27
CA GLU A 140 17.42 -18.88 -9.17
C GLU A 140 16.14 -19.20 -8.42
N VAL A 141 15.01 -18.92 -9.04
CA VAL A 141 13.68 -19.37 -8.65
C VAL A 141 13.10 -20.12 -9.84
N ARG A 142 12.74 -21.37 -9.63
CA ARG A 142 12.07 -22.21 -10.62
C ARG A 142 10.69 -22.56 -10.12
N GLN A 143 9.68 -22.18 -10.85
CA GLN A 143 8.29 -22.46 -10.53
C GLN A 143 7.66 -23.29 -11.63
N SER A 144 7.12 -24.43 -11.28
CA SER A 144 6.29 -25.25 -12.17
C SER A 144 4.87 -25.35 -11.63
N THR A 145 3.89 -25.27 -12.53
CA THR A 145 2.47 -25.41 -12.20
C THR A 145 1.93 -26.59 -13.00
N GLU A 146 1.30 -27.55 -12.31
CA GLU A 146 0.64 -28.68 -12.93
C GLU A 146 -0.86 -28.46 -12.87
N ASN A 147 -1.49 -28.09 -13.99
CA ASN A 147 -2.94 -28.00 -14.10
C ASN A 147 -3.49 -29.24 -14.82
N ALA A 148 -4.59 -29.80 -14.33
CA ALA A 148 -5.21 -31.01 -14.93
C ALA A 148 -5.76 -30.77 -16.35
N LEU A 149 -5.95 -29.52 -16.75
CA LEU A 149 -6.56 -29.08 -18.02
C LEU A 149 -5.59 -28.36 -18.97
N GLU A 150 -4.40 -27.98 -18.50
CA GLU A 150 -3.40 -27.23 -19.28
C GLU A 150 -2.04 -27.93 -19.23
N GLN A 151 -1.19 -27.66 -20.22
CA GLN A 151 0.19 -28.15 -20.20
C GLN A 151 0.92 -27.60 -18.97
N ALA A 152 1.76 -28.43 -18.34
CA ALA A 152 2.63 -27.97 -17.27
C ALA A 152 3.46 -26.76 -17.74
N THR A 153 3.39 -25.67 -16.98
CA THR A 153 4.18 -24.48 -17.28
C THR A 153 5.35 -24.41 -16.31
N GLU A 154 6.53 -24.09 -16.82
CA GLU A 154 7.70 -23.82 -16.00
C GLU A 154 8.17 -22.39 -16.25
N THR A 155 8.39 -21.64 -15.17
CA THR A 155 8.97 -20.29 -15.20
C THR A 155 10.28 -20.33 -14.42
N ILE A 156 11.34 -19.78 -15.01
CA ILE A 156 12.66 -19.69 -14.38
C ILE A 156 13.04 -18.23 -14.26
N THR A 157 13.27 -17.77 -13.04
CA THR A 157 13.83 -16.44 -12.77
C THR A 157 15.27 -16.60 -12.32
N LYS A 158 16.19 -15.92 -12.98
CA LYS A 158 17.62 -15.86 -12.62
C LYS A 158 17.98 -14.47 -12.15
N ASN A 159 18.68 -14.39 -11.03
CA ASN A 159 19.07 -13.15 -10.40
C ASN A 159 20.58 -13.03 -10.35
N THR A 160 21.10 -11.84 -10.64
CA THR A 160 22.52 -11.52 -10.53
C THR A 160 22.71 -10.45 -9.46
N TYR A 161 23.72 -10.66 -8.63
CA TYR A 161 24.04 -9.75 -7.52
C TYR A 161 25.45 -9.20 -7.67
N ASN A 162 25.68 -7.98 -7.18
CA ASN A 162 27.01 -7.41 -7.12
C ASN A 162 27.75 -7.81 -5.81
N ALA A 163 28.99 -7.38 -5.67
CA ALA A 163 29.82 -7.68 -4.47
C ALA A 163 29.28 -7.12 -3.15
N ALA A 164 28.28 -6.23 -3.20
CA ALA A 164 27.57 -5.71 -2.03
C ALA A 164 26.23 -6.42 -1.79
N ASN A 165 26.00 -7.59 -2.38
CA ASN A 165 24.75 -8.38 -2.32
C ASN A 165 23.51 -7.61 -2.79
N ARG A 166 23.67 -6.68 -3.74
CA ARG A 166 22.55 -5.93 -4.33
C ARG A 166 22.15 -6.58 -5.66
N LEU A 167 20.88 -6.82 -5.87
CA LEU A 167 20.33 -7.37 -7.11
C LEU A 167 20.58 -6.38 -8.28
N VAL A 168 21.40 -6.75 -9.24
CA VAL A 168 21.72 -5.90 -10.40
C VAL A 168 20.95 -6.28 -11.65
N SER A 169 20.55 -7.54 -11.79
CA SER A 169 19.59 -7.94 -12.81
C SER A 169 18.73 -9.12 -12.39
N SER A 170 17.54 -9.22 -12.99
CA SER A 170 16.62 -10.35 -12.88
C SER A 170 16.14 -10.69 -14.27
N GLU A 171 16.33 -11.94 -14.71
CA GLU A 171 15.88 -12.44 -16.00
C GLU A 171 14.78 -13.50 -15.79
N GLN A 172 13.66 -13.35 -16.47
CA GLN A 172 12.59 -14.32 -16.54
C GLN A 172 12.12 -14.50 -17.97
N ASP A 173 12.14 -15.74 -18.47
CA ASP A 173 11.70 -16.10 -19.84
C ASP A 173 12.38 -15.26 -20.93
N GLY A 174 13.67 -14.96 -20.77
CA GLY A 174 14.44 -14.13 -21.69
C GLY A 174 14.20 -12.62 -21.59
N LYS A 175 13.41 -12.19 -20.62
CA LYS A 175 13.17 -10.77 -20.31
C LYS A 175 14.01 -10.37 -19.10
N GLU A 176 14.95 -9.45 -19.33
CA GLU A 176 15.81 -8.94 -18.26
C GLU A 176 15.33 -7.60 -17.73
N THR A 177 15.32 -7.47 -16.42
CA THR A 177 15.17 -6.18 -15.72
C THR A 177 16.48 -5.86 -15.01
N THR A 178 16.98 -4.65 -15.16
CA THR A 178 18.24 -4.19 -14.54
C THR A 178 17.99 -3.13 -13.49
N TYR A 179 18.86 -3.08 -12.47
CA TYR A 179 18.72 -2.22 -11.30
C TYR A 179 20.01 -1.44 -11.04
N ILE A 180 19.87 -0.15 -10.78
CA ILE A 180 20.99 0.76 -10.45
C ILE A 180 20.77 1.31 -9.04
N TYR A 181 21.87 1.42 -8.30
CA TYR A 181 21.88 1.87 -6.90
C TYR A 181 22.79 3.07 -6.73
N ASP A 182 22.42 3.95 -5.78
CA ASP A 182 23.32 5.01 -5.31
C ASP A 182 24.41 4.48 -4.35
N ALA A 183 25.23 5.37 -3.85
CA ALA A 183 26.31 5.01 -2.91
C ALA A 183 25.77 4.52 -1.57
N ASN A 184 24.57 4.95 -1.16
CA ASN A 184 23.93 4.53 0.10
C ASN A 184 23.26 3.14 -0.03
N GLY A 185 23.09 2.63 -1.26
CA GLY A 185 22.43 1.37 -1.52
C GLY A 185 20.94 1.49 -1.86
N ASN A 186 20.45 2.69 -2.05
CA ASN A 186 19.09 2.90 -2.50
C ASN A 186 18.99 2.58 -4.00
N ARG A 187 17.96 1.84 -4.43
CA ARG A 187 17.69 1.59 -5.85
C ARG A 187 17.18 2.88 -6.49
N VAL A 188 17.98 3.50 -7.36
CA VAL A 188 17.64 4.76 -7.99
C VAL A 188 17.04 4.61 -9.38
N ARG A 189 17.25 3.45 -10.04
CA ARG A 189 16.69 3.18 -11.36
C ARG A 189 16.40 1.70 -11.55
N GLU A 190 15.35 1.44 -12.30
CA GLU A 190 14.97 0.14 -12.84
C GLU A 190 14.69 0.31 -14.33
N LEU A 191 15.16 -0.62 -15.13
CA LEU A 191 14.93 -0.69 -16.58
C LEU A 191 14.43 -2.10 -16.88
N ASP A 192 13.19 -2.20 -17.39
CA ASP A 192 12.61 -3.49 -17.78
C ASP A 192 13.01 -3.90 -19.23
N ALA A 193 12.62 -5.11 -19.62
CA ALA A 193 12.91 -5.67 -20.94
C ALA A 193 12.22 -4.93 -22.10
N ASP A 194 11.19 -4.14 -21.82
CA ASP A 194 10.47 -3.31 -22.78
C ASP A 194 11.04 -1.88 -22.83
N GLU A 195 12.24 -1.65 -22.25
CA GLU A 195 12.94 -0.37 -22.13
C GLU A 195 12.19 0.69 -21.28
N LYS A 196 11.14 0.31 -20.54
CA LYS A 196 10.47 1.21 -19.62
C LYS A 196 11.33 1.46 -18.39
N THR A 197 11.43 2.70 -18.01
CA THR A 197 12.27 3.13 -16.90
C THR A 197 11.43 3.58 -15.72
N HIS A 198 11.77 3.07 -14.52
CA HIS A 198 11.34 3.67 -13.27
C HIS A 198 12.55 4.31 -12.58
N THR A 199 12.38 5.53 -12.11
CA THR A 199 13.38 6.24 -11.31
C THR A 199 12.84 6.51 -9.91
N TYR A 200 13.72 6.35 -8.92
CA TYR A 200 13.40 6.46 -7.51
C TYR A 200 14.24 7.57 -6.90
N THR A 201 13.61 8.45 -6.16
CA THR A 201 14.27 9.57 -5.50
C THR A 201 14.12 9.41 -3.99
N TYR A 202 15.21 9.61 -3.27
CA TYR A 202 15.27 9.50 -1.82
C TYR A 202 15.69 10.83 -1.20
N ASP A 203 15.28 11.07 0.03
CA ASP A 203 15.79 12.18 0.82
C ASP A 203 17.14 11.83 1.49
N THR A 204 17.67 12.75 2.28
CA THR A 204 18.95 12.60 2.98
C THR A 204 18.93 11.49 4.05
N GLU A 205 17.75 11.03 4.45
CA GLU A 205 17.54 9.95 5.43
C GLU A 205 17.23 8.61 4.75
N ASN A 206 17.46 8.51 3.42
CA ASN A 206 17.20 7.34 2.58
C ASN A 206 15.72 6.91 2.56
N ARG A 207 14.78 7.86 2.72
CA ARG A 207 13.34 7.60 2.59
C ARG A 207 12.89 7.89 1.17
N LEU A 208 12.10 7.00 0.58
CA LEU A 208 11.59 7.14 -0.78
C LEU A 208 10.57 8.28 -0.87
N ILE A 209 10.91 9.35 -1.58
CA ILE A 209 10.08 10.55 -1.70
C ILE A 209 9.40 10.68 -3.07
N ALA A 210 9.92 10.04 -4.12
CA ALA A 210 9.28 10.03 -5.42
C ALA A 210 9.61 8.79 -6.22
N VAL A 211 8.64 8.36 -7.05
CA VAL A 211 8.82 7.41 -8.14
C VAL A 211 8.34 8.06 -9.43
N ARG A 212 9.10 7.93 -10.51
CA ARG A 212 8.75 8.40 -11.85
C ARG A 212 8.86 7.26 -12.85
N ASP A 213 8.01 7.28 -13.85
CA ASP A 213 8.12 6.47 -15.06
C ASP A 213 8.33 7.37 -16.29
N ASP A 214 8.24 6.80 -17.49
CA ASP A 214 8.41 7.52 -18.77
C ASP A 214 7.34 8.61 -18.99
N LYS A 215 6.21 8.53 -18.29
CA LYS A 215 5.13 9.51 -18.36
C LYS A 215 5.26 10.63 -17.30
N GLY A 216 6.18 10.52 -16.36
CA GLY A 216 6.42 11.51 -15.32
C GLY A 216 6.26 10.98 -13.90
N LEU A 217 5.77 11.81 -12.97
CA LEU A 217 5.60 11.45 -11.57
C LEU A 217 4.51 10.37 -11.40
N LEU A 218 4.89 9.24 -10.82
CA LEU A 218 4.00 8.12 -10.48
C LEU A 218 3.54 8.18 -9.02
N MET A 219 4.48 8.50 -8.11
CA MET A 219 4.21 8.60 -6.68
C MET A 219 5.08 9.67 -6.04
N ALA A 220 4.52 10.37 -5.06
CA ALA A 220 5.26 11.24 -4.14
C ALA A 220 4.89 10.91 -2.68
N ALA A 221 5.84 11.07 -1.76
CA ALA A 221 5.61 10.89 -0.33
C ALA A 221 6.33 11.95 0.50
N LEU A 222 5.73 12.32 1.65
CA LEU A 222 6.34 13.18 2.66
C LEU A 222 6.40 12.45 4.00
N TYR A 223 7.44 12.74 4.76
CA TYR A 223 7.68 12.14 6.07
C TYR A 223 7.90 13.23 7.12
N ASP A 224 7.55 12.94 8.36
CA ASP A 224 7.94 13.75 9.51
C ASP A 224 9.40 13.48 9.95
N GLY A 225 9.84 14.18 11.00
CA GLY A 225 11.18 14.01 11.55
C GLY A 225 11.47 12.63 12.15
N ASP A 226 10.42 11.89 12.51
CA ASP A 226 10.50 10.53 13.08
C ASP A 226 10.32 9.43 12.01
N SER A 227 10.38 9.82 10.71
CA SER A 227 10.24 8.95 9.53
C SER A 227 8.85 8.32 9.36
N ASN A 228 7.82 8.89 9.99
CA ASN A 228 6.44 8.47 9.73
C ASN A 228 5.96 9.11 8.43
N ARG A 229 5.35 8.31 7.56
CA ARG A 229 4.76 8.83 6.32
C ARG A 229 3.50 9.64 6.64
N MET A 230 3.54 10.93 6.32
CA MET A 230 2.44 11.88 6.59
C MET A 230 1.55 12.11 5.38
N PHE A 231 2.09 11.92 4.17
CA PHE A 231 1.38 12.20 2.93
C PHE A 231 1.86 11.29 1.82
N THR A 232 0.94 10.89 0.93
CA THR A 232 1.23 10.31 -0.38
C THR A 232 0.35 10.93 -1.45
N ALA A 233 0.89 11.01 -2.67
CA ALA A 233 0.13 11.25 -3.88
C ALA A 233 0.51 10.18 -4.90
N ASN A 234 -0.46 9.50 -5.48
CA ASN A 234 -0.27 8.46 -6.48
C ASN A 234 -1.01 8.84 -7.76
N ARG A 235 -0.35 8.68 -8.91
CA ARG A 235 -1.01 8.86 -10.21
C ARG A 235 -2.02 7.74 -10.41
N THR A 236 -3.25 8.12 -10.79
CA THR A 236 -4.35 7.20 -11.07
C THR A 236 -4.76 7.34 -12.52
N GLU A 237 -4.48 6.33 -13.34
CA GLU A 237 -4.85 6.37 -14.76
C GLU A 237 -6.27 5.83 -15.03
N ASP A 238 -6.82 4.93 -14.20
CA ASP A 238 -8.09 4.22 -14.48
C ASP A 238 -8.82 3.70 -13.23
N THR A 239 -9.07 4.52 -12.23
CA THR A 239 -9.90 4.08 -11.09
C THR A 239 -11.40 4.20 -11.40
N LYS A 240 -12.24 3.38 -10.74
CA LYS A 240 -13.71 3.50 -10.79
C LYS A 240 -14.17 4.93 -10.42
N GLU A 241 -13.44 5.61 -9.54
CA GLU A 241 -13.73 7.01 -9.17
C GLU A 241 -13.49 7.98 -10.33
N TYR A 242 -12.47 7.77 -11.14
CA TYR A 242 -12.23 8.55 -12.36
C TYR A 242 -13.36 8.38 -13.39
N GLN A 243 -13.86 7.15 -13.57
CA GLN A 243 -15.00 6.89 -14.46
C GLN A 243 -16.28 7.52 -13.90
N LEU A 244 -16.54 7.44 -12.60
CA LEU A 244 -17.66 8.10 -11.92
C LEU A 244 -17.56 9.63 -11.99
N PHE A 245 -16.37 10.19 -11.93
CA PHE A 245 -16.13 11.62 -12.12
C PHE A 245 -16.43 12.06 -13.56
N LYS A 246 -16.02 11.29 -14.57
CA LYS A 246 -16.38 11.52 -15.97
C LYS A 246 -17.90 11.44 -16.20
N GLU A 247 -18.57 10.49 -15.57
CA GLU A 247 -20.03 10.32 -15.68
C GLU A 247 -20.79 11.45 -14.99
N LYS A 248 -20.36 11.90 -13.81
CA LYS A 248 -20.95 13.05 -13.11
C LYS A 248 -20.82 14.37 -13.89
N LYS A 249 -19.72 14.58 -14.63
CA LYS A 249 -19.55 15.75 -15.51
C LYS A 249 -20.46 15.74 -16.72
N LYS A 250 -21.01 14.60 -17.14
CA LYS A 250 -21.98 14.48 -18.25
C LYS A 250 -23.44 14.81 -17.85
N SER A 251 -23.74 14.89 -16.55
CA SER A 251 -25.05 15.25 -16.04
C SER A 251 -25.18 16.78 -15.96
N PRO A 252 -26.32 17.38 -16.39
CA PRO A 252 -26.48 18.82 -16.33
C PRO A 252 -26.46 19.32 -14.89
N LYS A 253 -25.58 20.28 -14.62
CA LYS A 253 -25.40 20.91 -13.30
C LYS A 253 -26.67 21.60 -12.83
N THR A 254 -27.22 21.23 -11.69
CA THR A 254 -28.01 22.14 -10.88
C THR A 254 -27.03 23.09 -10.16
N SER A 255 -27.19 24.38 -10.45
CA SER A 255 -26.37 25.47 -9.93
C SER A 255 -26.46 25.52 -8.41
N ASP A 256 -25.44 25.15 -7.65
CA ASP A 256 -25.03 25.76 -6.37
C ASP A 256 -23.89 25.10 -5.59
N GLN A 257 -23.17 24.10 -6.13
CA GLN A 257 -22.08 23.43 -5.39
C GLN A 257 -20.66 23.68 -5.94
N GLY A 258 -20.48 24.57 -6.89
CA GLY A 258 -19.20 24.84 -7.55
C GLY A 258 -18.21 25.70 -6.76
N ARG A 259 -18.63 26.37 -5.68
CA ARG A 259 -17.80 27.35 -4.95
C ARG A 259 -16.99 26.76 -3.77
N GLU A 260 -17.47 25.71 -3.13
CA GLU A 260 -16.79 25.16 -1.94
C GLU A 260 -15.53 24.37 -2.27
N GLY A 261 -15.52 23.58 -3.33
CA GLY A 261 -14.34 22.79 -3.74
C GLY A 261 -13.14 23.64 -4.17
N SER A 262 -13.40 24.75 -4.86
CA SER A 262 -12.37 25.68 -5.34
C SER A 262 -11.66 26.42 -4.19
N MET A 263 -12.42 26.81 -3.14
CA MET A 263 -11.88 27.55 -2.00
C MET A 263 -11.07 26.64 -1.04
N PHE A 264 -11.44 25.37 -0.93
CA PHE A 264 -10.73 24.39 -0.12
C PHE A 264 -9.34 24.08 -0.69
N TRP A 265 -9.24 23.82 -1.99
CA TRP A 265 -7.96 23.61 -2.66
C TRP A 265 -7.02 24.80 -2.56
N TYR A 266 -7.56 26.03 -2.60
CA TYR A 266 -6.80 27.24 -2.38
C TYR A 266 -6.27 27.32 -0.93
N GLY A 267 -7.09 26.97 0.06
CA GLY A 267 -6.69 26.91 1.48
C GLY A 267 -5.68 25.79 1.77
N PHE A 268 -5.87 24.60 1.19
CA PHE A 268 -4.95 23.49 1.33
C PHE A 268 -3.59 23.78 0.70
N GLY A 269 -3.58 24.35 -0.51
CA GLY A 269 -2.35 24.79 -1.16
C GLY A 269 -1.60 25.85 -0.35
N GLN A 270 -2.30 26.80 0.30
CA GLN A 270 -1.69 27.82 1.15
C GLN A 270 -1.14 27.25 2.47
N ASN A 271 -1.86 26.37 3.15
CA ASN A 271 -1.38 25.72 4.38
C ASN A 271 -0.21 24.77 4.11
N PHE A 272 -0.26 24.04 3.01
CA PHE A 272 0.82 23.19 2.54
C PHE A 272 2.04 24.05 2.13
N LEU A 273 1.82 25.16 1.42
CA LEU A 273 2.86 26.14 1.06
C LEU A 273 3.50 26.81 2.29
N GLN A 274 2.73 27.11 3.34
CA GLN A 274 3.27 27.68 4.58
C GLN A 274 4.11 26.67 5.35
N GLY A 275 3.66 25.43 5.49
CA GLY A 275 4.47 24.36 6.10
C GLY A 275 5.75 24.09 5.32
N PHE A 276 5.68 24.20 4.00
CA PHE A 276 6.81 24.02 3.10
C PHE A 276 7.78 25.21 3.08
N GLN A 277 7.31 26.44 3.26
CA GLN A 277 8.20 27.61 3.34
C GLN A 277 9.14 27.53 4.55
N VAL A 278 8.69 26.95 5.66
CA VAL A 278 9.55 26.70 6.83
C VAL A 278 10.59 25.62 6.53
N ALA A 279 10.27 24.64 5.70
CA ALA A 279 11.18 23.56 5.29
C ALA A 279 12.09 23.95 4.10
N LYS A 280 11.76 25.02 3.36
CA LYS A 280 12.42 25.41 2.11
C LYS A 280 13.90 25.73 2.25
N GLU A 281 14.35 26.17 3.40
CA GLU A 281 15.76 26.53 3.66
C GLU A 281 16.66 25.31 3.91
N SER A 282 16.05 24.16 4.28
CA SER A 282 16.76 22.90 4.55
C SER A 282 16.61 21.84 3.45
N ILE A 283 15.82 22.11 2.42
CA ILE A 283 15.45 21.13 1.39
C ILE A 283 16.27 21.38 0.11
N GLY A 284 17.01 20.35 -0.33
CA GLY A 284 17.87 20.40 -1.50
C GLY A 284 17.11 20.52 -2.84
N GLN A 285 17.89 20.61 -3.94
CA GLN A 285 17.42 20.83 -5.32
C GLN A 285 16.36 19.79 -5.75
N THR A 286 16.49 18.53 -5.33
CA THR A 286 15.58 17.41 -5.65
C THR A 286 14.15 17.66 -5.18
N TRP A 287 13.97 18.27 -4.00
CA TRP A 287 12.65 18.64 -3.49
C TRP A 287 12.01 19.77 -4.28
N ARG A 288 12.82 20.66 -4.79
CA ARG A 288 12.33 21.75 -5.64
C ARG A 288 11.75 21.21 -6.94
N GLU A 289 12.44 20.25 -7.57
CA GLU A 289 11.98 19.58 -8.81
C GLU A 289 10.68 18.80 -8.55
N LEU A 290 10.61 18.02 -7.46
CA LEU A 290 9.41 17.30 -7.08
C LEU A 290 8.22 18.24 -6.81
N TRP A 291 8.49 19.37 -6.15
CA TRP A 291 7.50 20.39 -5.90
C TRP A 291 7.00 21.03 -7.21
N GLU A 292 7.90 21.36 -8.12
CA GLU A 292 7.55 21.92 -9.42
C GLU A 292 6.66 20.95 -10.22
N ASP A 293 6.93 19.64 -10.16
CA ASP A 293 6.09 18.60 -10.78
C ASP A 293 4.69 18.55 -10.15
N LEU A 294 4.59 18.54 -8.82
CA LEU A 294 3.31 18.53 -8.09
C LEU A 294 2.50 19.81 -8.33
N VAL A 295 3.14 20.98 -8.26
CA VAL A 295 2.50 22.27 -8.52
C VAL A 295 2.08 22.39 -9.97
N SER A 296 2.89 21.89 -10.90
CA SER A 296 2.55 21.87 -12.33
C SER A 296 1.34 20.97 -12.61
N ALA A 297 1.26 19.80 -11.98
CA ALA A 297 0.09 18.90 -12.08
C ALA A 297 -1.17 19.56 -11.50
N TYR A 298 -1.04 20.25 -10.36
CA TYR A 298 -2.12 21.01 -9.74
C TYR A 298 -2.62 22.17 -10.60
N HIS A 299 -1.72 22.99 -11.16
CA HIS A 299 -2.09 24.08 -12.05
C HIS A 299 -2.73 23.60 -13.34
N ARG A 300 -2.28 22.47 -13.90
CA ARG A 300 -2.91 21.83 -15.07
C ARG A 300 -4.37 21.47 -14.78
N LYS A 301 -4.64 20.88 -13.58
CA LYS A 301 -6.01 20.54 -13.16
C LYS A 301 -6.90 21.78 -13.06
N ILE A 302 -6.43 22.86 -12.40
CA ILE A 302 -7.20 24.11 -12.27
C ILE A 302 -7.46 24.76 -13.63
N ALA A 303 -6.48 24.82 -14.50
CA ALA A 303 -6.63 25.39 -15.84
C ALA A 303 -7.66 24.61 -16.65
N LYS A 304 -7.68 23.29 -16.53
CA LYS A 304 -8.69 22.44 -17.18
C LYS A 304 -10.09 22.64 -16.61
N ASP A 305 -10.21 22.64 -15.28
CA ASP A 305 -11.51 22.83 -14.62
C ASP A 305 -12.13 24.17 -15.02
N ARG A 306 -11.33 25.24 -15.15
CA ARG A 306 -11.77 26.54 -15.67
C ARG A 306 -12.13 26.50 -17.15
N ALA A 307 -11.28 25.87 -17.98
CA ALA A 307 -11.56 25.77 -19.41
C ALA A 307 -12.86 24.99 -19.67
N ASP A 308 -13.12 23.92 -18.92
CA ASP A 308 -14.35 23.14 -18.98
C ASP A 308 -15.59 23.96 -18.48
N GLU A 309 -15.41 24.85 -17.50
CA GLU A 309 -16.48 25.74 -16.99
C GLU A 309 -16.83 26.87 -17.96
N GLU A 310 -15.84 27.40 -18.68
CA GLU A 310 -15.98 28.52 -19.60
C GLU A 310 -16.24 28.06 -21.06
N GLY A 311 -16.33 26.73 -21.30
CA GLY A 311 -16.54 26.16 -22.63
C GLY A 311 -15.40 26.35 -23.60
N ILE A 312 -14.17 26.48 -23.07
CA ILE A 312 -12.95 26.71 -23.85
C ILE A 312 -12.41 25.35 -24.33
N VAL A 313 -12.20 25.23 -25.64
CA VAL A 313 -11.51 24.07 -26.24
C VAL A 313 -10.02 24.26 -26.14
N VAL A 314 -9.34 23.38 -25.39
CA VAL A 314 -7.87 23.34 -25.30
C VAL A 314 -7.37 22.34 -26.34
N ASN A 315 -6.65 22.81 -27.33
CA ASN A 315 -5.99 21.98 -28.33
C ASN A 315 -4.57 21.58 -27.88
N PRO A 316 -3.98 20.51 -28.45
CA PRO A 316 -2.62 20.07 -28.13
C PRO A 316 -1.55 21.17 -28.30
N ASP A 317 -1.81 22.14 -29.19
CA ASP A 317 -0.87 23.23 -29.51
C ASP A 317 -1.10 24.52 -28.69
N GLY A 318 -2.01 24.51 -27.69
CA GLY A 318 -2.30 25.66 -26.83
C GLY A 318 -3.77 26.10 -26.84
N ILE A 319 -4.10 27.11 -26.04
CA ILE A 319 -5.45 27.68 -25.96
C ILE A 319 -5.73 28.48 -27.25
N THR A 320 -6.57 27.94 -28.10
CA THR A 320 -7.09 28.68 -29.25
C THR A 320 -8.57 28.98 -29.05
N ASN A 321 -8.92 30.28 -29.10
CA ASN A 321 -10.23 30.91 -29.00
C ASN A 321 -10.75 31.11 -27.58
N MET A 322 -10.31 32.23 -27.01
CA MET A 322 -11.08 32.89 -25.94
C MET A 322 -12.13 33.84 -26.57
N PRO A 323 -13.37 33.91 -26.06
CA PRO A 323 -14.23 35.05 -26.31
C PRO A 323 -13.69 36.23 -25.49
N GLY A 324 -13.15 37.22 -26.14
CA GLY A 324 -12.53 38.40 -25.54
C GLY A 324 -11.03 38.52 -25.82
N ASP A 325 -10.43 39.62 -25.54
CA ASP A 325 -9.10 40.08 -25.94
C ASP A 325 -7.87 39.22 -25.54
N GLY A 326 -8.07 37.94 -25.25
CA GLY A 326 -7.00 36.92 -25.16
C GLY A 326 -6.02 37.08 -23.99
N LYS A 327 -6.30 37.91 -22.97
CA LYS A 327 -5.44 38.05 -21.81
C LYS A 327 -5.99 37.32 -20.59
N VAL A 328 -5.34 36.23 -20.21
CA VAL A 328 -5.50 35.61 -18.89
C VAL A 328 -4.77 36.49 -17.88
N THR A 329 -5.50 37.26 -17.10
CA THR A 329 -4.95 37.97 -15.94
C THR A 329 -4.95 37.03 -14.74
N TYR A 330 -3.78 36.59 -14.31
CA TYR A 330 -3.59 35.91 -13.03
C TYR A 330 -3.71 36.96 -11.89
N PRO A 331 -4.24 36.58 -10.71
CA PRO A 331 -4.22 37.48 -9.56
C PRO A 331 -2.77 37.93 -9.23
N SER A 332 -2.57 39.19 -9.01
CA SER A 332 -1.29 39.91 -8.99
C SER A 332 -0.40 39.62 -7.75
N GLU A 333 -0.67 38.61 -6.95
CA GLU A 333 0.07 38.40 -5.69
C GLU A 333 1.05 37.23 -5.71
N THR A 334 1.26 36.55 -6.84
CA THR A 334 2.35 35.56 -7.00
C THR A 334 3.20 35.86 -8.22
N SER A 335 3.82 37.02 -8.21
CA SER A 335 4.83 37.39 -9.22
C SER A 335 6.18 36.74 -8.89
N GLN A 336 6.29 35.42 -8.95
CA GLN A 336 7.59 34.74 -9.13
C GLN A 336 7.42 33.48 -9.95
N ALA A 337 8.12 33.50 -11.09
CA ALA A 337 8.31 32.44 -12.06
C ALA A 337 7.07 32.07 -12.89
N LEU A 338 6.89 32.77 -13.99
CA LEU A 338 6.28 32.22 -15.18
C LEU A 338 7.08 30.98 -15.60
N ILE A 339 6.64 29.80 -15.21
CA ILE A 339 7.14 28.56 -15.77
C ILE A 339 6.60 28.52 -17.20
N PRO A 340 7.46 28.39 -18.23
CA PRO A 340 7.00 28.32 -19.59
C PRO A 340 6.08 27.11 -19.74
N TYR A 341 4.86 27.37 -20.19
CA TYR A 341 3.83 26.38 -20.43
C TYR A 341 4.33 25.37 -21.46
N LYS A 342 4.70 24.18 -21.02
CA LYS A 342 5.02 23.09 -21.95
C LYS A 342 3.72 22.40 -22.30
N VAL A 343 3.44 22.30 -23.60
CA VAL A 343 2.25 21.71 -24.19
C VAL A 343 1.87 20.42 -23.48
N VAL A 344 0.64 20.37 -23.01
CA VAL A 344 0.04 19.18 -22.39
C VAL A 344 -0.49 18.31 -23.51
N THR A 345 0.11 17.12 -23.69
CA THR A 345 -0.52 16.05 -24.49
C THR A 345 -1.76 15.53 -23.78
N ASP A 346 -2.75 15.03 -24.51
CA ASP A 346 -4.13 14.69 -24.10
C ASP A 346 -4.33 13.71 -22.92
N THR A 347 -3.28 13.33 -22.20
CA THR A 347 -3.33 12.49 -21.02
C THR A 347 -3.19 13.35 -19.76
N TYR A 348 -4.30 13.52 -19.05
CA TYR A 348 -4.30 14.19 -17.75
C TYR A 348 -3.96 13.20 -16.67
N ASP A 349 -2.83 13.41 -16.00
CA ASP A 349 -2.47 12.63 -14.83
C ASP A 349 -3.28 13.09 -13.63
N TYR A 350 -4.10 12.22 -13.09
CA TYR A 350 -4.79 12.44 -11.82
C TYR A 350 -3.95 11.86 -10.69
N PHE A 351 -3.83 12.62 -9.62
CA PHE A 351 -3.20 12.14 -8.39
C PHE A 351 -4.27 11.98 -7.32
N GLU A 352 -4.37 10.77 -6.77
CA GLU A 352 -5.08 10.54 -5.52
C GLU A 352 -4.10 10.81 -4.38
N SER A 353 -4.45 11.77 -3.51
CA SER A 353 -3.63 12.08 -2.34
C SER A 353 -4.23 11.52 -1.07
N ARG A 354 -3.38 11.13 -0.13
CA ARG A 354 -3.75 10.66 1.20
C ARG A 354 -2.88 11.34 2.25
N ASN A 355 -3.55 11.85 3.28
CA ASN A 355 -2.92 12.39 4.48
C ASN A 355 -3.13 11.40 5.60
N TYR A 356 -2.10 11.07 6.37
CA TYR A 356 -2.14 10.06 7.42
C TYR A 356 -2.04 10.68 8.80
N VAL A 357 -2.86 10.17 9.73
CA VAL A 357 -2.67 10.38 11.16
C VAL A 357 -2.16 9.08 11.75
N ASN A 358 -1.02 9.14 12.41
CA ASN A 358 -0.29 8.00 12.91
C ASN A 358 -0.27 7.97 14.44
N ASP A 359 -0.35 6.79 15.05
CA ASP A 359 0.05 6.55 16.42
C ASP A 359 1.56 6.24 16.44
N ILE A 360 2.33 7.17 16.96
CA ILE A 360 3.80 7.07 17.07
C ILE A 360 4.25 6.49 18.42
N ASN A 361 3.32 6.19 19.33
CA ASN A 361 3.65 5.68 20.68
C ASN A 361 3.80 4.15 20.71
N GLN A 362 3.67 3.49 19.57
CA GLN A 362 3.84 2.05 19.43
C GLN A 362 5.28 1.72 18.99
N GLN A 363 5.70 0.47 19.22
CA GLN A 363 7.01 -0.02 18.74
C GLN A 363 7.17 0.15 17.23
N TYR A 364 6.09 -0.01 16.47
CA TYR A 364 5.97 0.33 15.05
C TYR A 364 4.83 1.31 14.89
N THR A 365 5.06 2.39 14.17
CA THR A 365 4.04 3.40 13.87
C THR A 365 2.83 2.78 13.19
N GLN A 366 1.64 3.10 13.70
CA GLN A 366 0.37 2.59 13.19
C GLN A 366 -0.43 3.72 12.57
N VAL A 367 -0.88 3.55 11.31
CA VAL A 367 -1.81 4.49 10.68
C VAL A 367 -3.17 4.37 11.35
N LEU A 368 -3.67 5.44 11.95
CA LEU A 368 -4.98 5.48 12.59
C LEU A 368 -6.08 5.90 11.62
N THR A 369 -5.80 6.87 10.76
CA THR A 369 -6.78 7.46 9.86
C THR A 369 -6.08 7.95 8.60
N ALA A 370 -6.68 7.71 7.44
CA ALA A 370 -6.30 8.31 6.17
C ALA A 370 -7.40 9.26 5.70
N TYR A 371 -7.00 10.45 5.25
CA TYR A 371 -7.87 11.49 4.71
C TYR A 371 -7.57 11.69 3.23
N ASP A 372 -8.59 12.01 2.45
CA ASP A 372 -8.39 12.48 1.08
C ASP A 372 -7.92 13.95 1.03
N GLU A 373 -7.76 14.44 -0.18
CA GLU A 373 -7.37 15.83 -0.46
C GLU A 373 -8.37 16.86 0.06
N ASN A 374 -9.60 16.49 0.32
CA ASN A 374 -10.66 17.37 0.85
C ASN A 374 -10.78 17.28 2.38
N GLY A 375 -9.88 16.56 3.05
CA GLY A 375 -9.93 16.32 4.49
C GLY A 375 -11.06 15.38 4.91
N LYS A 376 -11.70 14.67 3.95
CA LYS A 376 -12.69 13.65 4.26
C LYS A 376 -11.98 12.37 4.66
N VAL A 377 -12.43 11.76 5.75
CA VAL A 377 -11.96 10.45 6.17
C VAL A 377 -12.24 9.42 5.08
N ARG A 378 -11.21 8.75 4.61
CA ARG A 378 -11.27 7.63 3.64
C ARG A 378 -11.18 6.31 4.35
N GLU A 379 -10.28 6.21 5.29
CA GLU A 379 -10.01 4.96 6.00
C GLU A 379 -9.74 5.24 7.46
N THR A 380 -10.18 4.35 8.31
CA THR A 380 -9.82 4.33 9.73
C THR A 380 -9.52 2.91 10.14
N TYR A 381 -8.59 2.76 11.07
CA TYR A 381 -8.07 1.46 11.49
C TYR A 381 -8.18 1.31 12.99
N THR A 382 -8.53 0.12 13.46
CA THR A 382 -8.51 -0.25 14.88
C THR A 382 -7.46 -1.33 15.10
N TYR A 383 -6.69 -1.18 16.15
CA TYR A 383 -5.60 -2.09 16.52
C TYR A 383 -5.84 -2.69 17.90
N GLY A 384 -5.47 -3.94 18.06
CA GLY A 384 -5.31 -4.66 19.30
C GLY A 384 -3.91 -5.25 19.35
N ASN A 385 -3.78 -6.56 19.54
CA ASN A 385 -2.51 -7.26 19.33
C ASN A 385 -2.09 -7.27 17.84
N GLU A 386 -3.05 -7.04 16.96
CA GLU A 386 -2.95 -6.99 15.50
C GLU A 386 -3.87 -5.87 14.98
N ARG A 387 -3.85 -5.60 13.68
CA ARG A 387 -4.88 -4.76 13.05
C ARG A 387 -6.20 -5.51 13.06
N LEU A 388 -7.21 -5.00 13.75
CA LEU A 388 -8.49 -5.67 13.91
C LEU A 388 -9.44 -5.43 12.75
N ASP A 389 -9.55 -4.17 12.36
CA ASP A 389 -10.46 -3.75 11.31
C ASP A 389 -9.94 -2.52 10.55
N TYR A 390 -10.54 -2.28 9.40
CA TYR A 390 -10.53 -0.98 8.76
C TYR A 390 -11.96 -0.60 8.34
N SER A 391 -12.28 0.68 8.35
CA SER A 391 -13.51 1.22 7.80
C SER A 391 -13.21 2.23 6.70
N ASP A 392 -13.93 2.13 5.57
CA ASP A 392 -13.86 3.07 4.45
C ASP A 392 -14.84 4.26 4.61
N GLY A 393 -15.46 4.38 5.79
CA GLY A 393 -16.46 5.39 6.11
C GLY A 393 -17.89 4.95 5.79
N THR A 394 -18.10 3.82 5.15
CA THR A 394 -19.40 3.19 4.85
C THR A 394 -19.49 1.84 5.53
N ASP A 395 -18.52 0.98 5.27
CA ASP A 395 -18.46 -0.38 5.77
C ASP A 395 -17.24 -0.58 6.70
N THR A 396 -17.31 -1.59 7.55
CA THR A 396 -16.19 -2.01 8.40
C THR A 396 -15.83 -3.46 8.08
N TYR A 397 -14.55 -3.66 7.77
CA TYR A 397 -13.97 -4.95 7.40
C TYR A 397 -13.07 -5.45 8.51
N TYR A 398 -13.22 -6.72 8.89
CA TYR A 398 -12.43 -7.34 9.96
C TYR A 398 -11.41 -8.30 9.36
N TYR A 399 -10.17 -8.20 9.81
CA TYR A 399 -9.08 -9.03 9.32
C TYR A 399 -9.08 -10.41 9.95
N GLY A 400 -8.97 -11.47 9.12
CA GLY A 400 -8.56 -12.81 9.52
C GLY A 400 -7.08 -13.01 9.20
N TYR A 401 -6.37 -13.73 10.05
CA TYR A 401 -4.94 -13.95 9.89
C TYR A 401 -4.60 -15.43 9.78
N THR A 402 -3.56 -15.74 9.00
CA THR A 402 -2.90 -17.04 8.95
C THR A 402 -1.91 -17.17 10.11
N GLY A 403 -1.37 -18.37 10.33
CA GLY A 403 -0.34 -18.62 11.34
C GLY A 403 0.98 -17.89 11.09
N THR A 404 1.21 -17.44 9.84
CA THR A 404 2.37 -16.62 9.46
C THR A 404 2.10 -15.12 9.62
N GLY A 405 0.92 -14.74 10.11
CA GLY A 405 0.53 -13.33 10.31
C GLY A 405 0.04 -12.63 9.04
N SER A 406 -0.11 -13.33 7.93
CA SER A 406 -0.69 -12.77 6.70
C SER A 406 -2.21 -12.63 6.83
N VAL A 407 -2.78 -11.60 6.21
CA VAL A 407 -4.23 -11.41 6.13
C VAL A 407 -4.85 -12.47 5.24
N ASP A 408 -5.93 -13.10 5.70
CA ASP A 408 -6.64 -14.17 5.01
C ASP A 408 -7.98 -13.67 4.44
N HIS A 409 -8.69 -12.79 5.16
CA HIS A 409 -10.02 -12.28 4.80
C HIS A 409 -10.12 -10.78 5.02
#